data_028f8cc7f2941ca394772e8870e5b79f
#
_entry.id   028f8cc7f2941ca394772e8870e5b79f
#
_cell.length_a   1.000
_cell.length_b   1.000
_cell.length_c   1.000
_cell.angle_alpha   90.00
_cell.angle_beta   90.00
_cell.angle_gamma   90.00
#
_symmetry.space_group_name_H-M   'P 1'
#
loop_
_entity.id
_entity.type
_entity.pdbx_description
1 polymer ?
#
loop_
_entity_poly.entity_id
_entity_poly.type
_entity_poly.pdbx_seq_one_letter_code
_entity_poly.pdbx_strand_id
1 'polypeptide(L)'
;HYKMDQPYPNAQTSVVVGEYIPVKQMYQDIQLNSFGYPDEVEAVRASVERLPDMVKFYAEYTTVKYPYDNYSQAFVQEIPAWIGNAAFSTISENMVDDFGTHRDYLYLWDVVEGEGLAHQWFGSLIAVKNWKDIWLSKGFARYFSELYDEYKNGRDEFLLYQHSFDIGSCLGDWNAGIRQPIVSSDDETALSSIS
;
A
#
# COMPACT_ATOMS: atom_id res chain seq x y z
N HIS A 1 7.73 -21.32 11.99
CA HIS A 1 6.49 -21.91 11.48
C HIS A 1 5.47 -20.81 11.32
N TYR A 2 5.01 -20.60 10.10
CA TYR A 2 3.99 -19.60 9.79
C TYR A 2 2.66 -20.30 9.56
N LYS A 3 1.57 -19.73 10.12
CA LYS A 3 0.21 -20.23 9.95
C LYS A 3 -0.70 -19.04 9.66
N MET A 4 -1.49 -19.15 8.62
CA MET A 4 -2.55 -18.20 8.30
C MET A 4 -3.87 -18.93 8.51
N ASP A 5 -4.72 -18.41 9.39
CA ASP A 5 -6.03 -19.02 9.68
C ASP A 5 -7.14 -18.48 8.75
N GLN A 6 -6.93 -17.30 8.17
CA GLN A 6 -7.85 -16.71 7.20
C GLN A 6 -7.52 -17.20 5.79
N PRO A 7 -8.53 -17.62 4.99
CA PRO A 7 -8.31 -17.93 3.58
C PRO A 7 -7.95 -16.67 2.81
N TYR A 8 -7.00 -16.78 1.89
CA TYR A 8 -6.57 -15.67 1.02
C TYR A 8 -6.21 -16.21 -0.38
N PRO A 9 -6.22 -15.36 -1.42
CA PRO A 9 -5.84 -15.78 -2.77
C PRO A 9 -4.38 -16.22 -2.86
N ASN A 10 -4.10 -17.33 -3.53
CA ASN A 10 -2.72 -17.85 -3.69
C ASN A 10 -1.76 -16.85 -4.33
N ALA A 11 -2.27 -15.99 -5.21
CA ALA A 11 -1.48 -14.92 -5.84
C ALA A 11 -0.94 -13.87 -4.85
N GLN A 12 -1.46 -13.86 -3.63
CA GLN A 12 -1.02 -12.94 -2.56
C GLN A 12 -0.02 -13.59 -1.60
N THR A 13 0.77 -14.53 -2.10
CA THR A 13 1.86 -15.15 -1.33
C THR A 13 3.20 -14.67 -1.89
N SER A 14 4.01 -14.06 -1.03
CA SER A 14 5.38 -13.71 -1.37
C SER A 14 6.35 -14.20 -0.29
N VAL A 15 7.61 -14.31 -0.66
CA VAL A 15 8.71 -14.64 0.25
C VAL A 15 9.82 -13.62 0.02
N VAL A 16 10.22 -12.96 1.08
CA VAL A 16 11.37 -12.04 1.09
C VAL A 16 12.47 -12.65 1.92
N VAL A 17 13.68 -12.71 1.37
CA VAL A 17 14.86 -13.28 2.02
C VAL A 17 16.00 -12.27 1.96
N GLY A 18 16.58 -11.97 3.11
CA GLY A 18 17.70 -11.02 3.22
C GLY A 18 18.08 -10.80 4.68
N GLU A 19 19.07 -9.95 4.89
CA GLU A 19 19.45 -9.48 6.22
C GLU A 19 18.59 -8.27 6.57
N TYR A 20 17.48 -8.51 7.27
CA TYR A 20 16.52 -7.48 7.66
C TYR A 20 16.50 -7.29 9.17
N ILE A 21 16.33 -6.04 9.60
CA ILE A 21 16.09 -5.68 11.00
C ILE A 21 14.64 -5.18 11.12
N PRO A 22 13.84 -5.73 12.05
CA PRO A 22 12.47 -5.30 12.24
C PRO A 22 12.38 -4.03 13.09
N VAL A 23 11.68 -3.05 12.60
CA VAL A 23 11.09 -1.95 13.37
C VAL A 23 9.70 -2.41 13.81
N LYS A 24 9.48 -2.49 15.12
CA LYS A 24 8.23 -3.02 15.70
C LYS A 24 7.38 -1.91 16.27
N GLN A 25 6.11 -1.94 15.92
CA GLN A 25 5.07 -1.05 16.43
C GLN A 25 3.86 -1.88 16.82
N MET A 26 2.90 -1.26 17.47
CA MET A 26 1.64 -1.90 17.89
C MET A 26 0.46 -0.98 17.63
N TYR A 27 -0.64 -1.56 17.18
CA TYR A 27 -1.95 -0.95 17.27
C TYR A 27 -2.90 -1.90 18.00
N GLN A 28 -3.30 -1.54 19.22
CA GLN A 28 -4.02 -2.45 20.14
C GLN A 28 -3.25 -3.77 20.32
N ASP A 29 -3.82 -4.90 19.94
CA ASP A 29 -3.24 -6.24 19.97
C ASP A 29 -2.58 -6.67 18.64
N ILE A 30 -2.62 -5.82 17.62
CA ILE A 30 -2.03 -6.09 16.29
C ILE A 30 -0.55 -5.71 16.31
N GLN A 31 0.31 -6.65 15.98
CA GLN A 31 1.74 -6.40 15.78
C GLN A 31 1.99 -5.83 14.37
N LEU A 32 2.73 -4.73 14.30
CA LEU A 32 3.15 -4.08 13.06
C LEU A 32 4.67 -4.19 12.95
N ASN A 33 5.15 -4.88 11.92
CA ASN A 33 6.58 -5.12 11.74
C ASN A 33 7.01 -4.57 10.38
N SER A 34 7.94 -3.61 10.40
CA SER A 34 8.53 -3.04 9.18
C SER A 34 9.99 -3.48 9.11
N PHE A 35 10.36 -4.17 8.03
CA PHE A 35 11.67 -4.76 7.84
C PHE A 35 12.50 -3.91 6.88
N GLY A 36 13.61 -3.37 7.37
CA GLY A 36 14.59 -2.61 6.59
C GLY A 36 15.98 -3.22 6.64
N TYR A 37 16.87 -2.75 5.80
CA TYR A 37 18.27 -3.14 5.84
C TYR A 37 18.97 -2.61 7.10
N PRO A 38 20.05 -3.25 7.58
CA PRO A 38 20.69 -2.90 8.84
C PRO A 38 21.18 -1.44 8.95
N ASP A 39 21.60 -0.85 7.84
CA ASP A 39 22.07 0.53 7.75
C ASP A 39 20.96 1.57 7.59
N GLU A 40 19.70 1.13 7.36
CA GLU A 40 18.55 1.99 7.12
C GLU A 40 17.51 2.00 8.25
N VAL A 41 17.77 1.32 9.37
CA VAL A 41 16.78 1.11 10.44
C VAL A 41 16.16 2.40 10.97
N GLU A 42 16.95 3.46 11.12
CA GLU A 42 16.44 4.75 11.60
C GLU A 42 15.62 5.47 10.53
N ALA A 43 15.98 5.36 9.25
CA ALA A 43 15.19 5.86 8.14
C ALA A 43 13.84 5.09 8.03
N VAL A 44 13.88 3.76 8.11
CA VAL A 44 12.65 2.94 8.17
C VAL A 44 11.77 3.35 9.34
N ARG A 45 12.35 3.60 10.52
CA ARG A 45 11.59 4.05 11.69
C ARG A 45 10.87 5.37 11.44
N ALA A 46 11.52 6.31 10.77
CA ALA A 46 10.91 7.58 10.38
C ALA A 46 9.80 7.37 9.35
N SER A 47 10.07 6.57 8.32
CA SER A 47 9.13 6.31 7.22
C SER A 47 7.83 5.64 7.69
N VAL A 48 7.89 4.77 8.71
CA VAL A 48 6.72 4.02 9.21
C VAL A 48 6.06 4.64 10.45
N GLU A 49 6.42 5.88 10.80
CA GLU A 49 5.92 6.52 12.02
C GLU A 49 4.39 6.51 12.10
N ARG A 50 3.71 6.68 10.99
CA ARG A 50 2.25 6.82 10.90
C ARG A 50 1.49 5.50 10.73
N LEU A 51 2.16 4.38 10.55
CA LEU A 51 1.54 3.09 10.29
C LEU A 51 0.47 2.67 11.32
N PRO A 52 0.66 2.83 12.65
CA PRO A 52 -0.40 2.54 13.63
C PRO A 52 -1.63 3.43 13.49
N ASP A 53 -1.43 4.70 13.11
CA ASP A 53 -2.52 5.66 12.89
C ASP A 53 -3.32 5.33 11.61
N MET A 54 -2.64 4.86 10.57
CA MET A 54 -3.29 4.36 9.34
C MET A 54 -4.17 3.15 9.62
N VAL A 55 -3.68 2.16 10.38
CA VAL A 55 -4.48 0.98 10.77
C VAL A 55 -5.74 1.40 11.53
N LYS A 56 -5.58 2.33 12.48
CA LYS A 56 -6.70 2.91 13.24
C LYS A 56 -7.71 3.57 12.29
N PHE A 57 -7.24 4.47 11.44
CA PHE A 57 -8.10 5.21 10.52
C PHE A 57 -8.92 4.27 9.63
N TYR A 58 -8.28 3.29 8.97
CA TYR A 58 -8.99 2.36 8.10
C TYR A 58 -10.00 1.49 8.84
N ALA A 59 -9.64 1.00 10.03
CA ALA A 59 -10.56 0.23 10.85
C ALA A 59 -11.80 1.03 11.29
N GLU A 60 -11.60 2.29 11.68
CA GLU A 60 -12.70 3.19 12.08
C GLU A 60 -13.53 3.63 10.88
N TYR A 61 -12.89 4.03 9.78
CA TYR A 61 -13.58 4.53 8.59
C TYR A 61 -14.41 3.44 7.90
N THR A 62 -13.85 2.23 7.75
CA THR A 62 -14.57 1.08 7.16
C THR A 62 -15.54 0.42 8.13
N THR A 63 -15.45 0.71 9.43
CA THR A 63 -16.14 -0.02 10.51
C THR A 63 -15.79 -1.51 10.57
N VAL A 64 -14.72 -1.93 9.89
CA VAL A 64 -14.22 -3.30 9.84
C VAL A 64 -12.83 -3.35 10.43
N LYS A 65 -12.66 -4.11 11.51
CA LYS A 65 -11.34 -4.30 12.14
C LYS A 65 -10.33 -4.84 11.14
N TYR A 66 -9.06 -4.54 11.38
CA TYR A 66 -7.97 -5.16 10.64
C TYR A 66 -8.12 -6.70 10.68
N PRO A 67 -8.05 -7.39 9.53
CA PRO A 67 -8.52 -8.77 9.44
C PRO A 67 -7.53 -9.82 9.95
N TYR A 68 -6.29 -9.45 10.29
CA TYR A 68 -5.24 -10.38 10.67
C TYR A 68 -4.66 -10.05 12.06
N ASP A 69 -3.95 -11.00 12.68
CA ASP A 69 -3.32 -10.82 13.99
C ASP A 69 -2.04 -9.95 13.94
N ASN A 70 -1.44 -9.83 12.76
CA ASN A 70 -0.26 -9.01 12.53
C ASN A 70 -0.27 -8.43 11.11
N TYR A 71 0.43 -7.32 10.93
CA TYR A 71 0.80 -6.79 9.64
C TYR A 71 2.31 -6.69 9.56
N SER A 72 2.87 -7.10 8.45
CA SER A 72 4.28 -6.94 8.18
C SER A 72 4.49 -6.25 6.84
N GLN A 73 5.56 -5.49 6.73
CA GLN A 73 6.02 -4.93 5.47
C GLN A 73 7.54 -5.02 5.38
N ALA A 74 8.07 -5.16 4.18
CA ALA A 74 9.50 -5.18 3.95
C ALA A 74 9.87 -4.22 2.83
N PHE A 75 10.88 -3.40 3.08
CA PHE A 75 11.45 -2.52 2.08
C PHE A 75 12.47 -3.32 1.26
N VAL A 76 12.25 -3.40 -0.04
CA VAL A 76 13.01 -4.26 -0.95
C VAL A 76 13.50 -3.49 -2.17
N GLN A 77 14.61 -3.97 -2.74
CA GLN A 77 15.20 -3.40 -3.95
C GLN A 77 14.41 -3.83 -5.20
N GLU A 78 14.57 -3.06 -6.26
CA GLU A 78 14.15 -3.42 -7.62
C GLU A 78 12.64 -3.64 -7.82
N ILE A 79 11.79 -3.04 -6.98
CA ILE A 79 10.35 -2.99 -7.24
C ILE A 79 9.88 -1.54 -7.46
N PRO A 80 8.87 -1.32 -8.32
CA PRO A 80 8.49 0.04 -8.71
C PRO A 80 7.85 0.87 -7.58
N ALA A 81 7.02 0.27 -6.76
CA ALA A 81 6.34 0.96 -5.65
C ALA A 81 6.01 0.00 -4.51
N TRP A 82 4.96 -0.80 -4.66
CA TRP A 82 4.54 -1.78 -3.64
C TRP A 82 3.83 -2.98 -4.26
N ILE A 83 3.87 -4.11 -3.54
CA ILE A 83 3.13 -5.33 -3.86
C ILE A 83 2.38 -5.76 -2.60
N GLY A 84 1.06 -5.82 -2.68
CA GLY A 84 0.21 -6.25 -1.57
C GLY A 84 0.04 -7.76 -1.53
N ASN A 85 0.24 -8.33 -0.35
CA ASN A 85 -0.02 -9.72 -0.02
C ASN A 85 -0.87 -9.79 1.25
N ALA A 86 -1.44 -10.93 1.56
CA ALA A 86 -2.24 -11.08 2.76
C ALA A 86 -1.38 -10.95 4.03
N ALA A 87 -1.74 -10.01 4.91
CA ALA A 87 -1.01 -9.63 6.12
C ALA A 87 0.45 -9.16 5.89
N PHE A 88 0.83 -8.89 4.63
CA PHE A 88 2.19 -8.52 4.27
C PHE A 88 2.21 -7.58 3.05
N SER A 89 3.12 -6.63 3.01
CA SER A 89 3.41 -5.83 1.82
C SER A 89 4.91 -5.76 1.58
N THR A 90 5.32 -5.82 0.31
CA THR A 90 6.66 -5.41 -0.10
C THR A 90 6.58 -4.00 -0.64
N ILE A 91 7.47 -3.13 -0.19
CA ILE A 91 7.51 -1.71 -0.55
C ILE A 91 8.91 -1.42 -1.10
N SER A 92 9.00 -0.55 -2.09
CA SER A 92 10.29 -0.14 -2.63
C SER A 92 11.17 0.51 -1.56
N GLU A 93 12.46 0.16 -1.52
CA GLU A 93 13.44 0.84 -0.67
C GLU A 93 13.55 2.34 -0.97
N ASN A 94 13.19 2.76 -2.20
CA ASN A 94 13.14 4.17 -2.56
C ASN A 94 12.11 4.99 -1.75
N MET A 95 11.27 4.31 -0.95
CA MET A 95 10.32 4.93 -0.01
C MET A 95 10.90 5.05 1.41
N VAL A 96 12.19 4.70 1.58
CA VAL A 96 12.91 4.85 2.85
C VAL A 96 13.82 6.05 2.75
N ASP A 97 13.50 7.07 3.50
CA ASP A 97 14.24 8.33 3.52
C ASP A 97 14.67 8.70 4.94
N ASP A 98 15.70 9.54 5.05
CA ASP A 98 15.99 10.17 6.31
C ASP A 98 14.82 11.05 6.79
N PHE A 99 14.79 11.32 8.09
CA PHE A 99 13.67 12.04 8.71
C PHE A 99 13.35 13.39 8.06
N GLY A 100 14.35 14.12 7.57
CA GLY A 100 14.17 15.41 6.91
C GLY A 100 13.49 15.25 5.57
N THR A 101 14.03 14.41 4.72
CA THR A 101 13.51 14.09 3.38
C THR A 101 12.11 13.49 3.46
N HIS A 102 11.92 12.51 4.36
CA HIS A 102 10.60 11.91 4.58
C HIS A 102 9.55 12.96 4.93
N ARG A 103 9.89 13.91 5.81
CA ARG A 103 8.97 14.97 6.20
C ARG A 103 8.59 15.91 5.06
N ASP A 104 9.50 16.16 4.11
CA ASP A 104 9.24 17.00 2.95
C ASP A 104 8.34 16.29 1.90
N TYR A 105 8.33 14.95 1.89
CA TYR A 105 7.58 14.12 0.94
C TYR A 105 6.52 13.24 1.60
N LEU A 106 6.08 13.56 2.82
CA LEU A 106 5.09 12.77 3.58
C LEU A 106 3.86 12.39 2.78
N TYR A 107 3.32 13.34 2.00
CA TYR A 107 2.14 13.12 1.17
C TYR A 107 2.32 12.01 0.14
N LEU A 108 3.53 11.78 -0.35
CA LEU A 108 3.82 10.74 -1.33
C LEU A 108 4.03 9.38 -0.66
N TRP A 109 4.85 9.35 0.39
CA TRP A 109 5.19 8.12 1.08
C TRP A 109 4.01 7.55 1.87
N ASP A 110 3.27 8.40 2.58
CA ASP A 110 2.05 8.01 3.28
C ASP A 110 1.00 7.41 2.34
N VAL A 111 0.86 7.95 1.12
CA VAL A 111 -0.08 7.40 0.15
C VAL A 111 0.36 6.02 -0.32
N VAL A 112 1.64 5.80 -0.61
CA VAL A 112 2.16 4.49 -1.05
C VAL A 112 2.07 3.45 0.07
N GLU A 113 2.49 3.78 1.28
CA GLU A 113 2.40 2.90 2.45
C GLU A 113 0.92 2.61 2.79
N GLY A 114 0.10 3.66 2.80
CA GLY A 114 -1.32 3.56 3.05
C GLY A 114 -2.06 2.71 2.03
N GLU A 115 -1.67 2.76 0.76
CA GLU A 115 -2.24 1.92 -0.30
C GLU A 115 -1.93 0.43 -0.06
N GLY A 116 -0.67 0.10 0.28
CA GLY A 116 -0.27 -1.26 0.64
C GLY A 116 -1.02 -1.80 1.86
N LEU A 117 -1.27 -0.94 2.86
CA LEU A 117 -2.04 -1.30 4.05
C LEU A 117 -3.55 -1.40 3.75
N ALA A 118 -4.15 -0.46 3.01
CA ALA A 118 -5.56 -0.48 2.64
C ALA A 118 -5.92 -1.72 1.80
N HIS A 119 -4.96 -2.23 1.03
CA HIS A 119 -5.10 -3.49 0.29
C HIS A 119 -5.43 -4.69 1.20
N GLN A 120 -5.15 -4.63 2.49
CA GLN A 120 -5.51 -5.69 3.43
C GLN A 120 -7.03 -5.84 3.55
N TRP A 121 -7.79 -4.75 3.42
CA TRP A 121 -9.25 -4.76 3.32
C TRP A 121 -9.72 -4.98 1.88
N PHE A 122 -9.16 -4.21 0.94
CA PHE A 122 -9.60 -4.15 -0.47
C PHE A 122 -8.65 -4.91 -1.41
N GLY A 123 -8.50 -6.18 -1.21
CA GLY A 123 -7.61 -7.05 -1.99
C GLY A 123 -7.40 -8.39 -1.31
N SER A 124 -7.16 -8.36 0.00
CA SER A 124 -6.93 -9.58 0.78
C SER A 124 -8.20 -10.07 1.46
N LEU A 125 -8.88 -9.22 2.26
CA LEU A 125 -10.15 -9.60 2.89
C LEU A 125 -11.29 -9.67 1.87
N ILE A 126 -11.39 -8.67 1.00
CA ILE A 126 -12.35 -8.62 -0.10
C ILE A 126 -11.57 -8.76 -1.40
N ALA A 127 -11.41 -10.00 -1.86
CA ALA A 127 -10.70 -10.29 -3.10
C ALA A 127 -11.64 -10.26 -4.31
N VAL A 128 -11.11 -9.85 -5.47
CA VAL A 128 -11.83 -9.93 -6.74
C VAL A 128 -11.95 -11.40 -7.19
N LYS A 129 -13.06 -11.73 -7.83
CA LYS A 129 -13.28 -13.08 -8.35
C LYS A 129 -12.51 -13.34 -9.65
N ASN A 130 -12.38 -12.31 -10.49
CA ASN A 130 -11.70 -12.38 -11.78
C ASN A 130 -10.68 -11.26 -11.88
N TRP A 131 -9.58 -11.50 -12.54
CA TRP A 131 -8.52 -10.50 -12.73
C TRP A 131 -8.99 -9.24 -13.48
N LYS A 132 -9.92 -9.38 -14.41
CA LYS A 132 -10.52 -8.24 -15.12
C LYS A 132 -11.20 -7.19 -14.20
N ASP A 133 -11.50 -7.58 -12.96
CA ASP A 133 -12.10 -6.73 -11.96
C ASP A 133 -11.05 -6.17 -10.95
N ILE A 134 -9.75 -6.37 -11.20
CA ILE A 134 -8.65 -5.97 -10.29
C ILE A 134 -8.65 -4.47 -9.97
N TRP A 135 -9.20 -3.67 -10.87
CA TRP A 135 -9.38 -2.24 -10.68
C TRP A 135 -10.17 -1.90 -9.40
N LEU A 136 -11.10 -2.77 -8.98
CA LEU A 136 -11.82 -2.59 -7.71
C LEU A 136 -10.86 -2.64 -6.54
N SER A 137 -9.99 -3.66 -6.47
CA SER A 137 -9.01 -3.79 -5.40
C SER A 137 -8.02 -2.63 -5.39
N LYS A 138 -7.41 -2.34 -6.53
CA LYS A 138 -6.41 -1.28 -6.66
C LYS A 138 -7.02 0.12 -6.45
N GLY A 139 -8.15 0.40 -7.08
CA GLY A 139 -8.82 1.69 -6.98
C GLY A 139 -9.32 2.00 -5.56
N PHE A 140 -9.89 1.02 -4.86
CA PHE A 140 -10.28 1.22 -3.47
C PHE A 140 -9.08 1.38 -2.54
N ALA A 141 -8.02 0.56 -2.69
CA ALA A 141 -6.83 0.70 -1.88
C ALA A 141 -6.21 2.09 -2.05
N ARG A 142 -6.09 2.55 -3.30
CA ARG A 142 -5.63 3.90 -3.63
C ARG A 142 -6.50 4.99 -3.01
N TYR A 143 -7.80 4.94 -3.25
CA TYR A 143 -8.72 5.94 -2.73
C TYR A 143 -8.71 6.04 -1.21
N PHE A 144 -8.60 4.91 -0.51
CA PHE A 144 -8.51 4.92 0.95
C PHE A 144 -7.19 5.49 1.47
N SER A 145 -6.09 5.29 0.76
CA SER A 145 -4.82 5.93 1.13
C SER A 145 -4.89 7.45 0.99
N GLU A 146 -5.55 7.94 -0.05
CA GLU A 146 -5.77 9.37 -0.25
C GLU A 146 -6.75 9.97 0.76
N LEU A 147 -7.76 9.21 1.20
CA LEU A 147 -8.63 9.64 2.30
C LEU A 147 -7.87 9.76 3.62
N TYR A 148 -6.88 8.89 3.86
CA TYR A 148 -6.00 9.04 5.01
C TYR A 148 -5.14 10.30 4.89
N ASP A 149 -4.60 10.57 3.71
CA ASP A 149 -3.84 11.80 3.46
C ASP A 149 -4.71 13.05 3.72
N GLU A 150 -5.96 13.09 3.22
CA GLU A 150 -6.92 14.16 3.52
C GLU A 150 -7.17 14.30 5.03
N TYR A 151 -7.36 13.20 5.72
CA TYR A 151 -7.57 13.17 7.17
C TYR A 151 -6.37 13.72 7.94
N LYS A 152 -5.17 13.41 7.50
CA LYS A 152 -3.92 13.71 8.23
C LYS A 152 -3.33 15.06 7.88
N ASN A 153 -3.28 15.37 6.61
CA ASN A 153 -2.58 16.53 6.07
C ASN A 153 -3.53 17.62 5.58
N GLY A 154 -4.83 17.31 5.46
CA GLY A 154 -5.86 18.27 5.11
C GLY A 154 -6.25 18.27 3.63
N ARG A 155 -7.35 18.97 3.35
CA ARG A 155 -7.98 18.99 2.02
C ARG A 155 -7.09 19.57 0.93
N ASP A 156 -6.28 20.55 1.24
CA ASP A 156 -5.43 21.22 0.24
C ASP A 156 -4.32 20.30 -0.25
N GLU A 157 -3.68 19.54 0.65
CA GLU A 157 -2.67 18.52 0.30
C GLU A 157 -3.29 17.40 -0.54
N PHE A 158 -4.43 16.86 -0.12
CA PHE A 158 -5.18 15.87 -0.89
C PHE A 158 -5.49 16.36 -2.32
N LEU A 159 -5.98 17.58 -2.49
CA LEU A 159 -6.27 18.15 -3.81
C LEU A 159 -5.01 18.38 -4.64
N LEU A 160 -3.91 18.80 -4.01
CA LEU A 160 -2.64 18.94 -4.67
C LEU A 160 -2.12 17.62 -5.20
N TYR A 161 -2.23 16.57 -4.39
CA TYR A 161 -1.83 15.22 -4.77
C TYR A 161 -2.68 14.70 -5.93
N GLN A 162 -4.00 14.73 -5.82
CA GLN A 162 -4.91 14.30 -6.89
C GLN A 162 -4.66 15.06 -8.20
N HIS A 163 -4.46 16.37 -8.13
CA HIS A 163 -4.20 17.17 -9.33
C HIS A 163 -2.85 16.84 -9.96
N SER A 164 -1.82 16.66 -9.16
CA SER A 164 -0.45 16.45 -9.66
C SER A 164 -0.21 15.04 -10.19
N PHE A 165 -0.75 14.03 -9.54
CA PHE A 165 -0.48 12.62 -9.86
C PHE A 165 -1.64 11.94 -10.57
N ASP A 166 -2.84 11.95 -10.04
CA ASP A 166 -3.95 11.18 -10.60
C ASP A 166 -4.51 11.82 -11.88
N ILE A 167 -4.81 13.11 -11.83
CA ILE A 167 -5.27 13.84 -13.02
C ILE A 167 -4.14 13.91 -14.05
N GLY A 168 -2.89 14.13 -13.61
CA GLY A 168 -1.72 14.14 -14.48
C GLY A 168 -1.53 12.82 -15.21
N SER A 169 -1.68 11.69 -14.53
CA SER A 169 -1.61 10.36 -15.12
C SER A 169 -2.74 10.13 -16.13
N CYS A 170 -3.99 10.46 -15.77
CA CYS A 170 -5.14 10.35 -16.67
C CYS A 170 -4.97 11.24 -17.93
N LEU A 171 -4.44 12.45 -17.78
CA LEU A 171 -4.16 13.33 -18.92
C LEU A 171 -3.01 12.82 -19.78
N GLY A 172 -2.00 12.19 -19.16
CA GLY A 172 -0.90 11.53 -19.85
C GLY A 172 -1.42 10.42 -20.78
N ASP A 173 -2.22 9.52 -20.25
CA ASP A 173 -2.87 8.46 -21.01
C ASP A 173 -3.76 9.02 -22.12
N TRP A 174 -4.56 10.05 -21.81
CA TRP A 174 -5.39 10.72 -22.79
C TRP A 174 -4.57 11.28 -23.96
N ASN A 175 -3.48 11.97 -23.67
CA ASN A 175 -2.60 12.58 -24.69
C ASN A 175 -1.84 11.53 -25.50
N ALA A 176 -1.50 10.40 -24.87
CA ALA A 176 -0.88 9.24 -25.55
C ALA A 176 -1.87 8.45 -26.42
N GLY A 177 -3.16 8.82 -26.42
CA GLY A 177 -4.19 8.10 -27.17
C GLY A 177 -4.64 6.79 -26.54
N ILE A 178 -4.24 6.53 -25.31
CA ILE A 178 -4.64 5.32 -24.56
C ILE A 178 -6.12 5.46 -24.18
N ARG A 179 -6.92 4.50 -24.62
CA ARG A 179 -8.37 4.44 -24.39
C ARG A 179 -8.74 3.03 -23.99
N GLN A 180 -8.43 2.67 -22.76
CA GLN A 180 -8.76 1.35 -22.24
C GLN A 180 -10.01 1.43 -21.36
N PRO A 181 -10.91 0.45 -21.44
CA PRO A 181 -12.01 0.35 -20.49
C PRO A 181 -11.48 -0.02 -19.10
N ILE A 182 -12.12 0.49 -18.04
CA ILE A 182 -11.77 0.17 -16.65
C ILE A 182 -11.87 -1.34 -16.41
N VAL A 183 -12.86 -1.99 -16.97
CA VAL A 183 -12.99 -3.45 -16.91
C VAL A 183 -12.33 -4.04 -18.15
N SER A 184 -11.26 -4.78 -17.97
CA SER A 184 -10.55 -5.44 -19.06
C SER A 184 -11.43 -6.46 -19.77
N SER A 185 -11.17 -6.70 -21.07
CA SER A 185 -11.91 -7.68 -21.87
C SER A 185 -11.68 -9.12 -21.39
N ASP A 186 -10.49 -9.38 -20.84
CA ASP A 186 -10.05 -10.68 -20.37
C ASP A 186 -9.03 -10.54 -19.23
N ASP A 187 -8.74 -11.65 -18.55
CA ASP A 187 -7.82 -11.70 -17.42
C ASP A 187 -6.34 -11.46 -17.83
N GLU A 188 -5.95 -11.83 -19.04
CA GLU A 188 -4.57 -11.66 -19.53
C GLU A 188 -4.26 -10.17 -19.74
N THR A 189 -5.17 -9.45 -20.39
CA THR A 189 -5.09 -8.00 -20.56
C THR A 189 -5.07 -7.27 -19.22
N ALA A 190 -5.88 -7.72 -18.24
CA ALA A 190 -5.89 -7.16 -16.91
C ALA A 190 -4.54 -7.30 -16.19
N LEU A 191 -3.91 -8.46 -16.27
CA LEU A 191 -2.61 -8.72 -15.65
C LEU A 191 -1.50 -7.87 -16.27
N SER A 192 -1.49 -7.66 -17.58
CA SER A 192 -0.50 -6.82 -18.25
C SER A 192 -0.60 -5.33 -17.91
N SER A 193 -1.75 -4.88 -17.42
CA SER A 193 -1.95 -3.48 -16.99
C SER A 193 -1.48 -3.18 -15.56
N ILE A 194 -1.06 -4.22 -14.80
CA ILE A 194 -0.65 -4.11 -13.39
C ILE A 194 0.89 -4.13 -13.26
N SER A 195 1.57 -4.61 -14.30
CA SER A 195 3.05 -4.68 -14.38
C SER A 195 3.63 -3.35 -14.84
#